data_bb6926dfb84c553ee6d240e2d058044f
#
_entry.id   bb6926dfb84c553ee6d240e2d058044f
#
_cell.length_a   1.000
_cell.length_b   1.000
_cell.length_c   1.000
_cell.angle_alpha   90.00
_cell.angle_beta   90.00
_cell.angle_gamma   90.00
#
_symmetry.space_group_name_H-M   'P 1'
#
loop_
_entity.id
_entity.type
_entity.pdbx_description
1 polymer ?
#
loop_
_entity_poly.entity_id
_entity_poly.type
_entity_poly.pdbx_seq_one_letter_code
_entity_poly.pdbx_strand_id
1 'polypeptide(L)'
;MYDLIIVGAGPAGIFTALELLRKSCNPHKILLVEKGKPVEKRHCPKDKTGVCVNCKPTCAITTGFSGAGAFSDGKLSLSYQVGGELPDLIGEDFAQELIDYTDKIYLEFGADPKVEGVYEGPDIKDIRKRAIQAGLQLVDCPIRHLGTEKAQQLYLNIQNYLADAGVEMLFNTECETVSYTHLRAHETEL
;
A
#
# COMPACT_ATOMS: atom_id res chain seq x y z
N MET A 1 14.94 23.88 -4.31
CA MET A 1 14.50 23.15 -5.53
C MET A 1 14.47 21.67 -5.15
N TYR A 2 13.44 20.92 -5.52
CA TYR A 2 13.35 19.47 -5.31
C TYR A 2 13.84 18.75 -6.56
N ASP A 3 14.45 17.59 -6.35
CA ASP A 3 14.88 16.72 -7.44
C ASP A 3 13.70 15.87 -7.93
N LEU A 4 12.78 15.56 -7.01
CA LEU A 4 11.57 14.78 -7.30
C LEU A 4 10.38 15.29 -6.50
N ILE A 5 9.23 15.33 -7.16
CA ILE A 5 7.93 15.60 -6.52
C ILE A 5 7.03 14.39 -6.74
N ILE A 6 6.58 13.79 -5.65
CA ILE A 6 5.64 12.66 -5.65
C ILE A 6 4.26 13.20 -5.28
N VAL A 7 3.27 13.00 -6.15
CA VAL A 7 1.89 13.43 -5.90
C VAL A 7 1.04 12.24 -5.45
N GLY A 8 0.62 12.28 -4.21
CA GLY A 8 -0.16 11.26 -3.53
C GLY A 8 0.68 10.38 -2.61
N ALA A 9 0.29 10.31 -1.34
CA ALA A 9 0.90 9.47 -0.31
C ALA A 9 0.13 8.14 -0.10
N GLY A 10 -0.42 7.60 -1.17
CA GLY A 10 -0.90 6.21 -1.20
C GLY A 10 0.28 5.22 -1.26
N PRO A 11 0.01 3.90 -1.28
CA PRO A 11 1.07 2.88 -1.32
C PRO A 11 2.10 3.13 -2.41
N ALA A 12 1.70 3.44 -3.64
CA ALA A 12 2.61 3.71 -4.74
C ALA A 12 3.57 4.86 -4.45
N GLY A 13 3.08 6.00 -3.96
CA GLY A 13 3.93 7.15 -3.63
C GLY A 13 4.86 6.87 -2.46
N ILE A 14 4.38 6.17 -1.43
CA ILE A 14 5.19 5.76 -0.27
C ILE A 14 6.33 4.85 -0.70
N PHE A 15 6.04 3.79 -1.47
CA PHE A 15 7.05 2.85 -1.94
C PHE A 15 8.03 3.52 -2.92
N THR A 16 7.57 4.45 -3.76
CA THR A 16 8.46 5.26 -4.61
C THR A 16 9.46 6.05 -3.76
N ALA A 17 9.01 6.72 -2.70
CA ALA A 17 9.90 7.46 -1.80
C ALA A 17 10.88 6.52 -1.08
N LEU A 18 10.41 5.38 -0.56
CA LEU A 18 11.25 4.38 0.11
C LEU A 18 12.34 3.82 -0.82
N GLU A 19 11.98 3.47 -2.06
CA GLU A 19 12.91 2.92 -3.03
C GLU A 19 13.99 3.93 -3.44
N LEU A 20 13.61 5.17 -3.64
CA LEU A 20 14.56 6.24 -3.95
C LEU A 20 15.57 6.44 -2.82
N LEU A 21 15.11 6.45 -1.57
CA LEU A 21 16.00 6.56 -0.41
C LEU A 21 16.95 5.35 -0.28
N ARG A 22 16.48 4.15 -0.61
CA ARG A 22 17.24 2.91 -0.43
C ARG A 22 18.22 2.62 -1.57
N LYS A 23 17.84 2.96 -2.80
CA LYS A 23 18.60 2.58 -4.01
C LYS A 23 19.44 3.71 -4.59
N SER A 24 19.22 4.94 -4.17
CA SER A 24 19.98 6.06 -4.69
C SER A 24 21.33 6.22 -3.97
N CYS A 25 22.39 6.33 -4.75
CA CYS A 25 23.72 6.64 -4.22
C CYS A 25 23.86 8.10 -3.79
N ASN A 26 22.97 8.98 -4.23
CA ASN A 26 22.98 10.41 -3.90
C ASN A 26 21.70 10.77 -3.15
N PRO A 27 21.77 11.60 -2.10
CA PRO A 27 20.59 12.08 -1.43
C PRO A 27 19.77 12.97 -2.37
N HIS A 28 18.52 12.56 -2.63
CA HIS A 28 17.57 13.37 -3.38
C HIS A 28 16.76 14.25 -2.44
N LYS A 29 16.49 15.49 -2.85
CA LYS A 29 15.46 16.32 -2.24
C LYS A 29 14.10 15.89 -2.76
N ILE A 30 13.39 15.11 -1.96
CA ILE A 30 12.07 14.55 -2.30
C ILE A 30 11.00 15.38 -1.62
N LEU A 31 9.99 15.80 -2.40
CA LEU A 31 8.74 16.36 -1.89
C LEU A 31 7.61 15.36 -2.15
N LEU A 32 6.87 15.03 -1.10
CA LEU A 32 5.65 14.23 -1.17
C LEU A 32 4.44 15.13 -0.90
N VAL A 33 3.54 15.25 -1.85
CA VAL A 33 2.33 16.08 -1.75
C VAL A 33 1.11 15.18 -1.56
N GLU A 34 0.35 15.42 -0.49
CA GLU A 34 -0.84 14.62 -0.17
C GLU A 34 -2.03 15.53 0.15
N LYS A 35 -3.16 15.30 -0.51
CA LYS A 35 -4.37 16.09 -0.32
C LYS A 35 -5.07 15.86 1.02
N GLY A 36 -4.81 14.73 1.66
CA GLY A 36 -5.35 14.42 2.97
C GLY A 36 -4.37 14.70 4.11
N LYS A 37 -4.65 14.10 5.26
CA LYS A 37 -3.92 14.33 6.51
C LYS A 37 -2.80 13.29 6.71
N PRO A 38 -1.80 13.60 7.56
CA PRO A 38 -0.87 12.59 8.06
C PRO A 38 -1.62 11.54 8.91
N VAL A 39 -1.05 10.35 9.07
CA VAL A 39 -1.73 9.19 9.68
C VAL A 39 -2.35 9.53 11.04
N GLU A 40 -1.59 10.15 11.94
CA GLU A 40 -1.99 10.46 13.31
C GLU A 40 -3.12 11.49 13.43
N LYS A 41 -3.41 12.23 12.34
CA LYS A 41 -4.51 13.22 12.28
C LYS A 41 -5.73 12.72 11.52
N ARG A 42 -5.72 11.46 11.09
CA ARG A 42 -6.83 10.87 10.35
C ARG A 42 -7.81 10.20 11.32
N HIS A 43 -8.98 10.79 11.51
CA HIS A 43 -10.05 10.28 12.36
C HIS A 43 -11.38 10.40 11.64
N CYS A 44 -12.20 9.34 11.69
CA CYS A 44 -13.55 9.38 11.13
C CYS A 44 -14.53 9.98 12.15
N PRO A 45 -15.24 11.05 11.81
CA PRO A 45 -16.28 11.59 12.69
C PRO A 45 -17.38 10.57 13.04
N LYS A 46 -17.60 9.56 12.19
CA LYS A 46 -18.55 8.47 12.42
C LYS A 46 -18.28 7.74 13.74
N ASP A 47 -17.03 7.65 14.18
CA ASP A 47 -16.67 6.98 15.43
C ASP A 47 -17.31 7.65 16.65
N LYS A 48 -17.61 8.96 16.54
CA LYS A 48 -18.27 9.75 17.57
C LYS A 48 -19.78 9.96 17.29
N THR A 49 -20.15 10.09 16.03
CA THR A 49 -21.52 10.47 15.63
C THR A 49 -22.40 9.25 15.32
N GLY A 50 -21.83 8.07 15.15
CA GLY A 50 -22.52 6.86 14.71
C GLY A 50 -22.90 6.84 13.21
N VAL A 51 -22.85 7.98 12.54
CA VAL A 51 -23.25 8.11 11.13
C VAL A 51 -22.18 8.82 10.31
N CYS A 52 -22.10 8.48 9.01
CA CYS A 52 -21.19 9.16 8.09
C CYS A 52 -21.67 10.59 7.83
N VAL A 53 -20.80 11.57 8.10
CA VAL A 53 -21.08 13.01 7.90
C VAL A 53 -20.66 13.54 6.53
N ASN A 54 -20.23 12.66 5.61
CA ASN A 54 -19.78 13.01 4.26
C ASN A 54 -18.73 14.14 4.27
N CYS A 55 -17.61 13.89 4.92
CA CYS A 55 -16.53 14.88 5.17
C CYS A 55 -16.13 15.64 3.90
N LYS A 56 -15.88 16.93 4.06
CA LYS A 56 -15.33 17.83 3.04
C LYS A 56 -14.03 18.47 3.56
N PRO A 57 -13.04 18.78 2.71
CA PRO A 57 -12.95 18.48 1.28
C PRO A 57 -12.67 17.00 0.98
N THR A 58 -12.14 16.24 1.93
CA THR A 58 -11.71 14.83 1.74
C THR A 58 -12.21 13.92 2.86
N CYS A 59 -12.41 12.65 2.54
CA CYS A 59 -12.76 11.62 3.51
C CYS A 59 -11.50 11.17 4.27
N ALA A 60 -11.49 11.28 5.60
CA ALA A 60 -10.34 10.90 6.43
C ALA A 60 -9.99 9.40 6.39
N ILE A 61 -10.93 8.53 5.97
CA ILE A 61 -10.67 7.08 5.86
C ILE A 61 -10.01 6.71 4.54
N THR A 62 -10.38 7.37 3.44
CA THR A 62 -9.88 7.01 2.11
C THR A 62 -8.74 7.89 1.63
N THR A 63 -8.55 9.08 2.23
CA THR A 63 -7.62 10.10 1.77
C THR A 63 -6.66 10.49 2.90
N GLY A 64 -5.39 10.62 2.57
CA GLY A 64 -4.31 10.90 3.49
C GLY A 64 -3.18 9.88 3.36
N PHE A 65 -2.13 10.04 4.16
CA PHE A 65 -0.98 9.14 4.13
C PHE A 65 -1.40 7.68 4.27
N SER A 66 -0.91 6.81 3.41
CA SER A 66 -1.28 5.41 3.17
C SER A 66 -2.60 5.16 2.43
N GLY A 67 -3.35 6.20 2.04
CA GLY A 67 -4.65 6.00 1.40
C GLY A 67 -5.64 5.27 2.31
N ALA A 68 -6.44 4.36 1.76
CA ALA A 68 -7.39 3.54 2.53
C ALA A 68 -6.71 2.43 3.35
N GLY A 69 -5.46 2.09 3.07
CA GLY A 69 -4.76 0.95 3.67
C GLY A 69 -4.64 1.00 5.19
N ALA A 70 -4.37 2.17 5.78
CA ALA A 70 -4.28 2.33 7.23
C ALA A 70 -5.60 2.15 7.98
N PHE A 71 -6.73 2.19 7.28
CA PHE A 71 -8.07 2.14 7.88
C PHE A 71 -8.92 0.97 7.36
N SER A 72 -8.29 0.06 6.64
CA SER A 72 -8.88 -1.22 6.26
C SER A 72 -8.63 -2.27 7.36
N ASP A 73 -9.07 -3.51 7.13
CA ASP A 73 -8.72 -4.64 7.99
C ASP A 73 -7.25 -5.08 7.85
N GLY A 74 -6.49 -4.42 6.97
CA GLY A 74 -5.05 -4.58 6.85
C GLY A 74 -4.61 -5.96 6.37
N LYS A 75 -5.31 -6.53 5.41
CA LYS A 75 -4.89 -7.79 4.78
C LYS A 75 -3.93 -7.53 3.64
N LEU A 76 -2.75 -8.13 3.72
CA LEU A 76 -1.78 -8.19 2.64
C LEU A 76 -1.80 -9.60 2.05
N SER A 77 -2.17 -9.74 0.79
CA SER A 77 -2.06 -11.01 0.06
C SER A 77 -0.59 -11.29 -0.24
N LEU A 78 -0.14 -12.52 0.05
CA LEU A 78 1.23 -12.97 -0.14
C LEU A 78 1.38 -13.93 -1.33
N SER A 79 0.40 -13.96 -2.22
CA SER A 79 0.42 -14.82 -3.40
C SER A 79 -0.04 -14.06 -4.63
N TYR A 80 0.69 -14.24 -5.73
CA TYR A 80 0.32 -13.71 -7.04
C TYR A 80 -0.98 -14.34 -7.60
N GLN A 81 -1.38 -15.48 -7.07
CA GLN A 81 -2.61 -16.19 -7.50
C GLN A 81 -3.89 -15.50 -7.04
N VAL A 82 -3.77 -14.49 -6.16
CA VAL A 82 -4.92 -13.79 -5.58
C VAL A 82 -4.72 -12.29 -5.73
N GLY A 83 -5.59 -11.64 -6.48
CA GLY A 83 -5.66 -10.18 -6.49
C GLY A 83 -5.17 -9.47 -7.74
N GLY A 84 -5.69 -9.83 -8.89
CA GLY A 84 -5.50 -9.08 -10.14
C GLY A 84 -4.64 -9.77 -11.18
N GLU A 85 -4.36 -9.06 -12.26
CA GLU A 85 -3.76 -9.58 -13.50
C GLU A 85 -2.26 -9.19 -13.62
N LEU A 86 -1.62 -8.81 -12.52
CA LEU A 86 -0.21 -8.42 -12.55
C LEU A 86 0.71 -9.52 -13.10
N PRO A 87 0.50 -10.83 -12.77
CA PRO A 87 1.31 -11.91 -13.32
C PRO A 87 1.23 -12.02 -14.84
N ASP A 88 0.10 -11.68 -15.44
CA ASP A 88 -0.08 -11.70 -16.89
C ASP A 88 0.76 -10.65 -17.61
N LEU A 89 1.07 -9.55 -16.91
CA LEU A 89 1.84 -8.44 -17.43
C LEU A 89 3.36 -8.59 -17.25
N ILE A 90 3.80 -9.14 -16.11
CA ILE A 90 5.22 -9.17 -15.73
C ILE A 90 5.77 -10.58 -15.46
N GLY A 91 4.94 -11.60 -15.55
CA GLY A 91 5.27 -12.99 -15.22
C GLY A 91 5.08 -13.33 -13.75
N GLU A 92 4.80 -14.59 -13.47
CA GLU A 92 4.46 -15.09 -12.13
C GLU A 92 5.63 -14.94 -11.15
N ASP A 93 6.83 -15.32 -11.57
CA ASP A 93 8.03 -15.28 -10.74
C ASP A 93 8.35 -13.85 -10.28
N PHE A 94 8.31 -12.89 -11.19
CA PHE A 94 8.60 -11.50 -10.85
C PHE A 94 7.48 -10.86 -10.04
N ALA A 95 6.22 -11.23 -10.30
CA ALA A 95 5.10 -10.78 -9.47
C ALA A 95 5.24 -11.27 -8.03
N GLN A 96 5.63 -12.54 -7.82
CA GLN A 96 5.88 -13.09 -6.48
C GLN A 96 7.08 -12.42 -5.81
N GLU A 97 8.17 -12.18 -6.54
CA GLU A 97 9.34 -11.46 -6.00
C GLU A 97 8.96 -10.06 -5.46
N LEU A 98 8.12 -9.31 -6.20
CA LEU A 98 7.65 -8.01 -5.76
C LEU A 98 6.73 -8.08 -4.53
N ILE A 99 5.89 -9.11 -4.45
CA ILE A 99 5.04 -9.36 -3.28
C ILE A 99 5.91 -9.65 -2.06
N ASP A 100 6.87 -10.57 -2.19
CA ASP A 100 7.79 -10.94 -1.11
C ASP A 100 8.63 -9.75 -0.65
N TYR A 101 9.08 -8.91 -1.59
CA TYR A 101 9.81 -7.69 -1.29
C TYR A 101 8.95 -6.69 -0.52
N THR A 102 7.72 -6.50 -0.94
CA THR A 102 6.75 -5.64 -0.26
C THR A 102 6.47 -6.14 1.15
N ASP A 103 6.27 -7.44 1.33
CA ASP A 103 6.06 -8.06 2.64
C ASP A 103 7.24 -7.84 3.58
N LYS A 104 8.48 -7.99 3.10
CA LYS A 104 9.69 -7.68 3.88
C LYS A 104 9.70 -6.24 4.39
N ILE A 105 9.31 -5.28 3.56
CA ILE A 105 9.21 -3.89 3.97
C ILE A 105 8.18 -3.72 5.09
N TYR A 106 7.00 -4.32 4.96
CA TYR A 106 5.99 -4.25 6.03
C TYR A 106 6.49 -4.89 7.33
N LEU A 107 7.20 -6.02 7.26
CA LEU A 107 7.82 -6.66 8.43
C LEU A 107 8.86 -5.75 9.10
N GLU A 108 9.70 -5.05 8.34
CA GLU A 108 10.67 -4.09 8.86
C GLU A 108 9.99 -2.95 9.64
N PHE A 109 8.81 -2.52 9.21
CA PHE A 109 8.05 -1.46 9.88
C PHE A 109 7.08 -1.95 10.95
N GLY A 110 7.13 -3.23 11.32
CA GLY A 110 6.44 -3.78 12.49
C GLY A 110 5.18 -4.59 12.19
N ALA A 111 5.03 -5.10 10.97
CA ALA A 111 3.99 -6.08 10.69
C ALA A 111 4.19 -7.37 11.48
N ASP A 112 3.08 -8.02 11.84
CA ASP A 112 3.10 -9.30 12.53
C ASP A 112 3.68 -10.39 11.59
N PRO A 113 4.68 -11.18 12.02
CA PRO A 113 5.26 -12.22 11.18
C PRO A 113 4.31 -13.40 10.90
N LYS A 114 3.19 -13.50 11.62
CA LYS A 114 2.21 -14.57 11.42
C LYS A 114 1.59 -14.50 10.02
N VAL A 115 1.59 -15.63 9.32
CA VAL A 115 0.88 -15.82 8.05
C VAL A 115 -0.36 -16.67 8.31
N GLU A 116 -1.49 -16.25 7.76
CA GLU A 116 -2.76 -16.96 7.80
C GLU A 116 -3.17 -17.37 6.38
N GLY A 117 -4.23 -18.18 6.25
CA GLY A 117 -4.78 -18.55 4.94
C GLY A 117 -4.07 -19.71 4.24
N VAL A 118 -3.09 -20.33 4.90
CA VAL A 118 -2.46 -21.58 4.47
C VAL A 118 -2.82 -22.65 5.49
N TYR A 119 -3.57 -23.64 5.06
CA TYR A 119 -4.04 -24.70 5.93
C TYR A 119 -3.63 -26.05 5.37
N GLU A 120 -3.07 -26.88 6.22
CA GLU A 120 -2.71 -28.27 5.91
C GLU A 120 -3.49 -29.22 6.83
N GLY A 121 -3.68 -30.45 6.36
CA GLY A 121 -4.32 -31.49 7.14
C GLY A 121 -5.35 -32.29 6.36
N PRO A 122 -5.89 -33.37 6.97
CA PRO A 122 -6.85 -34.25 6.31
C PRO A 122 -8.14 -33.57 5.90
N ASP A 123 -8.63 -32.64 6.72
CA ASP A 123 -9.88 -31.92 6.46
C ASP A 123 -9.76 -31.02 5.23
N ILE A 124 -8.60 -30.35 5.08
CA ILE A 124 -8.34 -29.48 3.91
C ILE A 124 -8.18 -30.33 2.65
N LYS A 125 -7.53 -31.49 2.74
CA LYS A 125 -7.42 -32.44 1.61
C LYS A 125 -8.79 -32.89 1.17
N ASP A 126 -9.70 -33.19 2.08
CA ASP A 126 -11.08 -33.57 1.76
C ASP A 126 -11.86 -32.41 1.11
N ILE A 127 -11.72 -31.19 1.64
CA ILE A 127 -12.35 -29.99 1.04
C ILE A 127 -11.82 -29.79 -0.40
N ARG A 128 -10.51 -29.87 -0.63
CA ARG A 128 -9.91 -29.76 -1.97
C ARG A 128 -10.48 -30.83 -2.92
N LYS A 129 -10.58 -32.08 -2.48
CA LYS A 129 -11.15 -33.17 -3.25
C LYS A 129 -12.60 -32.89 -3.65
N ARG A 130 -13.42 -32.46 -2.70
CA ARG A 130 -14.83 -32.12 -2.96
C ARG A 130 -14.97 -30.89 -3.86
N ALA A 131 -14.09 -29.90 -3.73
CA ALA A 131 -14.05 -28.76 -4.62
C ALA A 131 -13.77 -29.19 -6.07
N ILE A 132 -12.74 -30.01 -6.29
CA ILE A 132 -12.42 -30.56 -7.63
C ILE A 132 -13.58 -31.34 -8.21
N GLN A 133 -14.23 -32.18 -7.40
CA GLN A 133 -15.41 -32.96 -7.84
C GLN A 133 -16.59 -32.08 -8.26
N ALA A 134 -16.69 -30.88 -7.66
CA ALA A 134 -17.70 -29.87 -7.97
C ALA A 134 -17.27 -28.90 -9.11
N GLY A 135 -16.13 -29.14 -9.76
CA GLY A 135 -15.59 -28.26 -10.80
C GLY A 135 -15.01 -26.94 -10.24
N LEU A 136 -14.69 -26.90 -8.95
CA LEU A 136 -14.09 -25.75 -8.28
C LEU A 136 -12.62 -26.01 -7.97
N GLN A 137 -11.85 -24.94 -7.87
CA GLN A 137 -10.47 -24.98 -7.41
C GLN A 137 -10.36 -24.25 -6.06
N LEU A 138 -9.79 -24.91 -5.06
CA LEU A 138 -9.40 -24.27 -3.82
C LEU A 138 -7.97 -23.74 -3.97
N VAL A 139 -7.82 -22.43 -3.95
CA VAL A 139 -6.52 -21.73 -4.03
C VAL A 139 -6.06 -21.39 -2.63
N ASP A 140 -4.79 -21.63 -2.33
CA ASP A 140 -4.18 -21.15 -1.09
C ASP A 140 -4.08 -19.61 -1.14
N CYS A 141 -4.51 -18.97 -0.08
CA CYS A 141 -4.46 -17.52 0.02
C CYS A 141 -3.67 -17.12 1.28
N PRO A 142 -2.34 -17.24 1.23
CA PRO A 142 -1.51 -16.76 2.33
C PRO A 142 -1.71 -15.27 2.51
N ILE A 143 -2.04 -14.86 3.72
CA ILE A 143 -2.25 -13.46 4.06
C ILE A 143 -1.49 -13.09 5.33
N ARG A 144 -1.01 -11.86 5.36
CA ARG A 144 -0.57 -11.19 6.57
C ARG A 144 -1.70 -10.26 7.03
N HIS A 145 -2.23 -10.53 8.20
CA HIS A 145 -3.34 -9.77 8.76
C HIS A 145 -2.81 -8.78 9.79
N LEU A 146 -2.80 -7.50 9.44
CA LEU A 146 -2.29 -6.44 10.31
C LEU A 146 -3.32 -6.01 11.35
N GLY A 147 -4.60 -6.01 10.99
CA GLY A 147 -5.65 -5.36 11.77
C GLY A 147 -5.55 -3.82 11.70
N THR A 148 -6.64 -3.13 12.00
CA THR A 148 -6.73 -1.69 11.76
C THR A 148 -5.76 -0.88 12.64
N GLU A 149 -5.64 -1.20 13.92
CA GLU A 149 -4.76 -0.44 14.83
C GLU A 149 -3.29 -0.65 14.52
N LYS A 150 -2.88 -1.89 14.25
CA LYS A 150 -1.49 -2.21 13.87
C LYS A 150 -1.14 -1.62 12.51
N ALA A 151 -2.09 -1.61 11.56
CA ALA A 151 -1.88 -0.98 10.26
C ALA A 151 -1.61 0.52 10.39
N GLN A 152 -2.36 1.23 11.23
CA GLN A 152 -2.12 2.65 11.49
C GLN A 152 -0.73 2.89 12.09
N GLN A 153 -0.32 2.07 13.07
CA GLN A 153 1.00 2.19 13.69
C GLN A 153 2.13 1.90 12.68
N LEU A 154 1.97 0.88 11.85
CA LEU A 154 2.93 0.55 10.80
C LEU A 154 3.12 1.70 9.82
N TYR A 155 2.03 2.29 9.33
CA TYR A 155 2.11 3.42 8.41
C TYR A 155 2.64 4.68 9.09
N LEU A 156 2.41 4.88 10.38
CA LEU A 156 3.03 5.96 11.15
C LEU A 156 4.56 5.76 11.24
N ASN A 157 5.01 4.52 11.44
CA ASN A 157 6.45 4.19 11.44
C ASN A 157 7.09 4.51 10.08
N ILE A 158 6.41 4.16 8.98
CA ILE A 158 6.88 4.50 7.63
C ILE A 158 6.91 6.03 7.44
N GLN A 159 5.86 6.74 7.82
CA GLN A 159 5.79 8.19 7.71
C GLN A 159 6.95 8.86 8.45
N ASN A 160 7.20 8.45 9.69
CA ASN A 160 8.29 8.98 10.49
C ASN A 160 9.66 8.66 9.86
N TYR A 161 9.86 7.43 9.38
CA TYR A 161 11.10 7.05 8.68
C TYR A 161 11.38 7.94 7.47
N LEU A 162 10.36 8.20 6.64
CA LEU A 162 10.51 9.09 5.48
C LEU A 162 10.85 10.52 5.90
N ALA A 163 10.21 11.03 6.96
CA ALA A 163 10.48 12.36 7.50
C ALA A 163 11.92 12.47 8.04
N ASP A 164 12.36 11.49 8.83
CA ASP A 164 13.69 11.43 9.41
C ASP A 164 14.78 11.29 8.33
N ALA A 165 14.45 10.63 7.22
CA ALA A 165 15.33 10.53 6.05
C ALA A 165 15.33 11.79 5.15
N GLY A 166 14.59 12.84 5.53
CA GLY A 166 14.60 14.14 4.85
C GLY A 166 13.58 14.28 3.72
N VAL A 167 12.61 13.39 3.60
CA VAL A 167 11.47 13.58 2.68
C VAL A 167 10.58 14.68 3.24
N GLU A 168 10.43 15.78 2.52
CA GLU A 168 9.49 16.84 2.86
C GLU A 168 8.07 16.40 2.47
N MET A 169 7.11 16.53 3.39
CA MET A 169 5.74 16.11 3.17
C MET A 169 4.78 17.28 3.34
N LEU A 170 4.02 17.61 2.28
CA LEU A 170 2.96 18.61 2.31
C LEU A 170 1.60 17.90 2.38
N PHE A 171 0.98 17.98 3.54
CA PHE A 171 -0.36 17.45 3.79
C PHE A 171 -1.44 18.52 3.58
N ASN A 172 -2.69 18.10 3.39
CA ASN A 172 -3.84 18.96 3.08
C ASN A 172 -3.60 19.84 1.85
N THR A 173 -2.80 19.35 0.91
CA THR A 173 -2.38 20.07 -0.30
C THR A 173 -2.77 19.26 -1.52
N GLU A 174 -3.67 19.80 -2.33
CA GLU A 174 -4.14 19.18 -3.56
C GLU A 174 -3.36 19.70 -4.76
N CYS A 175 -2.92 18.78 -5.62
CA CYS A 175 -2.35 19.12 -6.91
C CYS A 175 -3.49 19.24 -7.92
N GLU A 176 -3.77 20.45 -8.42
CA GLU A 176 -4.89 20.71 -9.34
C GLU A 176 -4.51 20.42 -10.78
N THR A 177 -3.33 20.89 -11.21
CA THR A 177 -2.88 20.75 -12.59
C THR A 177 -1.35 20.55 -12.66
N VAL A 178 -0.92 19.78 -13.65
CA VAL A 178 0.50 19.65 -14.03
C VAL A 178 0.66 20.21 -15.44
N SER A 179 1.52 21.24 -15.58
CA SER A 179 1.85 21.77 -16.92
C SER A 179 3.05 21.01 -17.50
N TYR A 180 2.84 20.37 -18.64
CA TYR A 180 3.86 19.58 -19.34
C TYR A 180 4.71 20.39 -20.32
N THR A 181 4.75 21.71 -20.21
CA THR A 181 5.46 22.56 -21.18
C THR A 181 6.97 22.27 -21.32
N HIS A 182 7.56 21.54 -20.38
CA HIS A 182 8.98 21.15 -20.40
C HIS A 182 9.27 19.65 -20.17
N LEU A 183 8.23 18.84 -19.96
CA LEU A 183 8.37 17.38 -19.89
C LEU A 183 7.96 16.82 -21.26
N ARG A 184 8.93 16.64 -22.15
CA ARG A 184 8.73 15.66 -23.22
C ARG A 184 8.73 14.30 -22.56
N ALA A 185 7.57 13.74 -22.33
CA ALA A 185 7.44 12.31 -22.21
C ALA A 185 8.02 11.73 -23.51
N HIS A 186 9.06 10.92 -23.42
CA HIS A 186 9.37 10.00 -24.48
C HIS A 186 8.22 8.98 -24.42
N GLU A 187 7.18 9.25 -25.19
CA GLU A 187 6.22 8.23 -25.56
C GLU A 187 7.01 7.20 -26.35
N THR A 188 7.35 6.10 -25.69
CA THR A 188 7.74 4.89 -26.38
C THR A 188 6.47 4.40 -27.05
N GLU A 189 6.36 4.62 -28.36
CA GLU A 189 5.42 3.89 -29.20
C GLU A 189 5.72 2.39 -28.99
N LEU A 190 4.76 1.69 -28.40
CA LEU A 190 4.71 0.24 -28.42
C LEU A 190 3.87 -0.20 -29.62
#